data_42f9432aaf0c0430c9cc55ff07bc2579
#
_entry.id   42f9432aaf0c0430c9cc55ff07bc2579
#
_cell.length_a   1.000
_cell.length_b   1.000
_cell.length_c   1.000
_cell.angle_alpha   90.00
_cell.angle_beta   90.00
_cell.angle_gamma   90.00
#
_symmetry.space_group_name_H-M   'P 1'
#
loop_
_entity.id
_entity.type
_entity.pdbx_description
1 polymer ?
#
loop_
_entity_poly.entity_id
_entity_poly.type
_entity_poly.pdbx_seq_one_letter_code
_entity_poly.pdbx_strand_id
1 'polypeptide(L)'
;MLKYKHASIYVDSKALDVLVADSLPKLMLGLMHMNSLDKSDGMLFVFSREARHGIWMLNMLFPIDIIWLSKQLVVVDIVEDAKPCSSIFRCKTYLPREKAMYVLELKAHMAKRLGMRKGIKLKLKL
;
A
#
# COMPACT_ATOMS: atom_id res chain seq x y z
N MET A 1 1.91 19.52 9.42
CA MET A 1 1.21 18.23 9.32
C MET A 1 0.75 18.00 7.89
N LEU A 2 1.01 16.83 7.36
CA LEU A 2 0.58 16.48 6.01
C LEU A 2 -0.92 16.21 5.97
N LYS A 3 -1.56 16.72 4.94
CA LYS A 3 -2.99 16.46 4.70
C LYS A 3 -3.12 15.50 3.53
N TYR A 4 -3.98 14.51 3.69
CA TYR A 4 -4.18 13.47 2.70
C TYR A 4 -5.56 13.58 2.07
N LYS A 5 -5.61 13.41 0.76
CA LYS A 5 -6.86 13.19 0.06
C LYS A 5 -7.31 11.76 0.35
N HIS A 6 -8.61 11.52 0.19
CA HIS A 6 -9.18 10.19 0.30
C HIS A 6 -9.61 9.70 -1.07
N ALA A 7 -9.56 8.40 -1.24
CA ALA A 7 -10.07 7.74 -2.44
C ALA A 7 -10.79 6.46 -2.02
N SER A 8 -11.64 5.96 -2.89
CA SER A 8 -12.29 4.67 -2.71
C SER A 8 -11.66 3.66 -3.64
N ILE A 9 -11.33 2.49 -3.09
CA ILE A 9 -10.86 1.35 -3.88
C ILE A 9 -11.89 0.26 -3.75
N TYR A 10 -12.29 -0.32 -4.89
CA TYR A 10 -13.27 -1.40 -4.92
C TYR A 10 -12.59 -2.71 -5.27
N VAL A 11 -12.78 -3.69 -4.41
CA VAL A 11 -12.38 -5.07 -4.63
C VAL A 11 -13.68 -5.85 -4.78
N ASP A 12 -14.05 -6.16 -6.01
CA ASP A 12 -15.38 -6.64 -6.35
C ASP A 12 -16.44 -5.63 -5.84
N SER A 13 -17.36 -6.04 -4.99
CA SER A 13 -18.40 -5.17 -4.44
C SER A 13 -18.01 -4.47 -3.14
N LYS A 14 -16.81 -4.75 -2.62
CA LYS A 14 -16.34 -4.19 -1.35
C LYS A 14 -15.60 -2.89 -1.61
N ALA A 15 -15.92 -1.86 -0.84
CA ALA A 15 -15.28 -0.55 -0.95
C ALA A 15 -14.34 -0.33 0.23
N LEU A 16 -13.14 0.17 -0.09
CA LEU A 16 -12.15 0.58 0.90
C LEU A 16 -11.98 2.09 0.81
N ASP A 17 -11.93 2.74 1.96
CA ASP A 17 -11.58 4.16 2.05
C ASP A 17 -10.10 4.27 2.37
N VAL A 18 -9.33 4.86 1.47
CA VAL A 18 -7.87 4.94 1.60
C VAL A 18 -7.38 6.37 1.56
N LEU A 19 -6.30 6.62 2.29
CA LEU A 19 -5.54 7.86 2.17
C LEU A 19 -4.70 7.79 0.89
N VAL A 20 -4.50 8.93 0.24
CA VAL A 20 -3.73 8.99 -1.01
C VAL A 20 -2.40 9.69 -0.76
N ALA A 21 -1.29 8.99 -0.99
CA ALA A 21 0.06 9.53 -0.92
C ALA A 21 0.54 9.76 -2.36
N ASP A 22 0.44 11.01 -2.82
CA ASP A 22 0.71 11.38 -4.20
C ASP A 22 1.75 12.49 -4.35
N SER A 23 2.44 12.85 -3.28
CA SER A 23 3.54 13.82 -3.30
C SER A 23 4.78 13.21 -2.67
N LEU A 24 5.97 13.73 -2.98
CA LEU A 24 7.21 13.15 -2.48
C LEU A 24 7.23 13.03 -0.95
N PRO A 25 6.88 14.06 -0.16
CA PRO A 25 6.85 13.89 1.30
C PRO A 25 5.91 12.79 1.77
N LYS A 26 4.73 12.68 1.17
CA LYS A 26 3.76 11.64 1.54
C LYS A 26 4.25 10.24 1.16
N LEU A 27 4.87 10.12 -0.03
CA LEU A 27 5.43 8.83 -0.48
C LEU A 27 6.56 8.37 0.44
N MET A 28 7.41 9.30 0.88
CA MET A 28 8.52 8.98 1.76
C MET A 28 8.07 8.63 3.18
N LEU A 29 7.09 9.35 3.71
CA LEU A 29 6.60 9.10 5.06
C LEU A 29 5.75 7.83 5.13
N GLY A 30 4.85 7.65 4.16
CA GLY A 30 3.93 6.50 4.17
C GLY A 30 3.19 6.42 5.49
N LEU A 31 3.15 5.23 6.05
CA LEU A 31 2.49 4.94 7.33
C LEU A 31 3.46 4.96 8.52
N MET A 32 4.71 5.45 8.33
CA MET A 32 5.68 5.51 9.41
C MET A 32 5.12 6.28 10.60
N HIS A 33 5.41 5.79 11.80
CA HIS A 33 5.06 6.39 13.09
C HIS A 33 3.57 6.46 13.39
N MET A 34 2.70 5.97 12.52
CA MET A 34 1.28 5.84 12.83
C MET A 34 1.05 4.65 13.74
N ASN A 35 0.22 4.81 14.78
CA ASN A 35 -0.14 3.72 15.68
C ASN A 35 -1.14 2.75 15.03
N SER A 36 -2.00 3.28 14.18
CA SER A 36 -3.03 2.50 13.50
C SER A 36 -3.57 3.29 12.31
N LEU A 37 -4.45 2.66 11.54
CA LEU A 37 -5.16 3.26 10.42
C LEU A 37 -6.56 3.76 10.81
N ASP A 38 -6.76 4.19 12.03
CA ASP A 38 -8.02 4.45 12.71
C ASP A 38 -9.25 4.79 11.84
N LYS A 39 -9.12 5.74 10.93
CA LYS A 39 -10.24 6.24 10.13
C LYS A 39 -10.17 5.88 8.66
N SER A 40 -9.23 5.03 8.29
CA SER A 40 -9.07 4.60 6.92
C SER A 40 -8.74 3.12 6.88
N ASP A 41 -8.99 2.51 5.71
CA ASP A 41 -8.67 1.10 5.52
C ASP A 41 -7.23 0.88 5.07
N GLY A 42 -6.58 1.92 4.57
CA GLY A 42 -5.21 1.81 4.11
C GLY A 42 -4.71 3.10 3.47
N MET A 43 -3.57 2.98 2.79
CA MET A 43 -2.97 4.09 2.07
C MET A 43 -2.61 3.63 0.65
N LEU A 44 -2.99 4.45 -0.33
CA LEU A 44 -2.66 4.23 -1.72
C LEU A 44 -1.52 5.18 -2.10
N PHE A 45 -0.38 4.60 -2.49
CA PHE A 45 0.77 5.33 -2.99
C PHE A 45 0.63 5.46 -4.50
N VAL A 46 0.66 6.69 -4.99
CA VAL A 46 0.55 6.99 -6.42
C VAL A 46 1.90 7.49 -6.91
N PHE A 47 2.58 6.69 -7.72
CA PHE A 47 3.87 7.04 -8.28
C PHE A 47 3.68 7.68 -9.65
N SER A 48 4.68 8.48 -10.08
CA SER A 48 4.61 9.19 -11.36
C SER A 48 4.84 8.29 -12.56
N ARG A 49 5.40 7.09 -12.35
CA ARG A 49 5.70 6.15 -13.44
C ARG A 49 5.67 4.72 -12.91
N GLU A 50 5.50 3.77 -13.79
CA GLU A 50 5.62 2.36 -13.44
C GLU A 50 7.09 1.99 -13.23
N ALA A 51 7.36 1.31 -12.14
CA ALA A 51 8.68 0.79 -11.79
C ALA A 51 8.51 -0.28 -10.72
N ARG A 52 9.59 -0.99 -10.42
CA ARG A 52 9.59 -1.93 -9.29
C ARG A 52 9.82 -1.16 -8.00
N HIS A 53 8.81 -0.43 -7.55
CA HIS A 53 8.89 0.41 -6.35
C HIS A 53 9.04 -0.45 -5.10
N GLY A 54 10.17 -0.30 -4.42
CA GLY A 54 10.45 -1.05 -3.20
C GLY A 54 9.78 -0.41 -1.99
N ILE A 55 9.37 -1.26 -1.06
CA ILE A 55 8.75 -0.84 0.19
C ILE A 55 9.52 -1.48 1.35
N TRP A 56 9.81 -0.71 2.38
CA TRP A 56 10.39 -1.22 3.60
C TRP A 56 9.51 -0.89 4.80
N MET A 57 9.74 -1.61 5.89
CA MET A 57 8.90 -1.49 7.08
C MET A 57 9.56 -0.66 8.19
N LEU A 58 10.55 0.17 7.81
CA LEU A 58 11.26 1.00 8.77
C LEU A 58 10.28 1.96 9.48
N ASN A 59 10.36 1.99 10.81
CA ASN A 59 9.55 2.85 11.66
C ASN A 59 8.05 2.63 11.56
N MET A 60 7.63 1.50 11.02
CA MET A 60 6.25 1.07 11.10
C MET A 60 5.95 0.55 12.51
N LEU A 61 4.75 0.78 12.99
CA LEU A 61 4.32 0.38 14.33
C LEU A 61 3.34 -0.79 14.32
N PHE A 62 2.94 -1.24 13.15
CA PHE A 62 2.05 -2.39 13.00
C PHE A 62 2.33 -3.09 11.67
N PRO A 63 2.02 -4.40 11.57
CA PRO A 63 2.23 -5.13 10.32
C PRO A 63 1.18 -4.75 9.27
N ILE A 64 1.56 -4.89 8.01
CA ILE A 64 0.67 -4.54 6.89
C ILE A 64 0.77 -5.58 5.78
N ASP A 65 -0.24 -5.57 4.92
CA ASP A 65 -0.20 -6.21 3.62
C ASP A 65 0.21 -5.16 2.59
N ILE A 66 1.11 -5.53 1.68
CA ILE A 66 1.61 -4.65 0.62
C ILE A 66 1.12 -5.21 -0.72
N ILE A 67 0.35 -4.42 -1.45
CA ILE A 67 -0.22 -4.82 -2.74
C ILE A 67 0.30 -3.88 -3.81
N TRP A 68 1.00 -4.41 -4.82
CA TRP A 68 1.45 -3.64 -5.98
C TRP A 68 0.44 -3.76 -7.09
N LEU A 69 0.09 -2.62 -7.68
CA LEU A 69 -0.90 -2.53 -8.76
C LEU A 69 -0.26 -1.91 -10.00
N SER A 70 -0.55 -2.49 -11.15
CA SER A 70 -0.12 -1.93 -12.43
C SER A 70 -0.85 -0.62 -12.72
N LYS A 71 -0.44 0.04 -13.79
CA LYS A 71 -1.12 1.26 -14.27
C LYS A 71 -2.61 1.03 -14.52
N GLN A 72 -2.99 -0.20 -14.88
CA GLN A 72 -4.39 -0.57 -15.10
C GLN A 72 -5.10 -1.06 -13.83
N LEU A 73 -4.45 -0.92 -12.66
CA LEU A 73 -5.00 -1.34 -11.36
C LEU A 73 -5.15 -2.86 -11.23
N VAL A 74 -4.33 -3.60 -11.95
CA VAL A 74 -4.26 -5.06 -11.81
C VAL A 74 -3.23 -5.41 -10.75
N VAL A 75 -3.56 -6.30 -9.83
CA VAL A 75 -2.62 -6.77 -8.81
C VAL A 75 -1.49 -7.55 -9.47
N VAL A 76 -0.26 -7.06 -9.32
CA VAL A 76 0.92 -7.69 -9.89
C VAL A 76 1.75 -8.44 -8.86
N ASP A 77 1.69 -8.04 -7.60
CA ASP A 77 2.36 -8.77 -6.52
C ASP A 77 1.73 -8.41 -5.17
N ILE A 78 1.91 -9.29 -4.19
CA ILE A 78 1.41 -9.10 -2.82
C ILE A 78 2.44 -9.64 -1.84
N VAL A 79 2.68 -8.88 -0.76
CA VAL A 79 3.37 -9.36 0.43
C VAL A 79 2.38 -9.27 1.58
N GLU A 80 2.09 -10.40 2.21
CA GLU A 80 1.18 -10.45 3.36
C GLU A 80 1.95 -10.37 4.66
N ASP A 81 1.34 -9.65 5.63
CA ASP A 81 1.84 -9.60 7.01
C ASP A 81 3.32 -9.19 7.10
N ALA A 82 3.67 -8.10 6.42
CA ALA A 82 5.01 -7.54 6.51
C ALA A 82 5.20 -6.93 7.90
N LYS A 83 6.23 -7.39 8.63
CA LYS A 83 6.46 -7.00 10.01
C LYS A 83 7.20 -5.67 10.13
N PRO A 84 6.91 -4.89 11.17
CA PRO A 84 7.70 -3.69 11.46
C PRO A 84 9.19 -3.98 11.63
N CYS A 85 9.98 -2.98 11.33
CA CYS A 85 11.44 -3.05 11.43
C CYS A 85 11.94 -1.71 11.98
N SER A 86 12.86 -1.75 12.96
CA SER A 86 13.33 -0.54 13.64
C SER A 86 14.76 -0.13 13.31
N SER A 87 15.50 -0.96 12.57
CA SER A 87 16.90 -0.67 12.26
C SER A 87 17.10 -0.61 10.75
N ILE A 88 17.60 0.52 10.27
CA ILE A 88 17.92 0.71 8.85
C ILE A 88 18.87 -0.37 8.31
N PHE A 89 19.75 -0.92 9.18
CA PHE A 89 20.71 -1.94 8.76
C PHE A 89 20.08 -3.34 8.66
N ARG A 90 18.88 -3.52 9.20
CA ARG A 90 18.21 -4.84 9.23
C ARG A 90 16.92 -4.87 8.43
N CYS A 91 16.44 -3.72 8.00
CA CYS A 91 15.21 -3.64 7.23
C CYS A 91 15.46 -4.03 5.79
N LYS A 92 14.85 -5.12 5.36
CA LYS A 92 14.90 -5.47 3.95
C LYS A 92 13.93 -4.61 3.15
N THR A 93 14.19 -4.46 1.87
CA THR A 93 13.28 -3.84 0.94
C THR A 93 12.47 -4.92 0.24
N TYR A 94 11.14 -4.83 0.31
CA TYR A 94 10.24 -5.69 -0.43
C TYR A 94 10.10 -5.14 -1.85
N LEU A 95 10.43 -5.96 -2.84
CA LEU A 95 10.35 -5.58 -4.26
C LEU A 95 9.29 -6.41 -4.95
N PRO A 96 8.46 -5.80 -5.81
CA PRO A 96 7.50 -6.57 -6.60
C PRO A 96 8.20 -7.32 -7.72
N ARG A 97 7.60 -8.38 -8.22
CA ARG A 97 8.15 -9.15 -9.35
C ARG A 97 8.01 -8.42 -10.67
N GLU A 98 7.04 -7.51 -10.77
CA GLU A 98 6.76 -6.74 -11.98
C GLU A 98 6.64 -5.27 -11.65
N LYS A 99 6.68 -4.42 -12.68
CA LYS A 99 6.51 -2.98 -12.51
C LYS A 99 5.10 -2.66 -12.02
N ALA A 100 5.01 -1.64 -11.17
CA ALA A 100 3.75 -1.16 -10.61
C ALA A 100 3.69 0.35 -10.65
N MET A 101 2.50 0.90 -10.79
CA MET A 101 2.24 2.33 -10.70
C MET A 101 1.79 2.71 -9.30
N TYR A 102 1.10 1.79 -8.61
CA TYR A 102 0.51 2.04 -7.31
C TYR A 102 0.96 0.99 -6.30
N VAL A 103 1.03 1.41 -5.05
CA VAL A 103 1.18 0.48 -3.92
C VAL A 103 0.03 0.75 -2.97
N LEU A 104 -0.72 -0.31 -2.63
CA LEU A 104 -1.79 -0.24 -1.65
C LEU A 104 -1.33 -0.94 -0.39
N GLU A 105 -1.27 -0.20 0.73
CA GLU A 105 -0.93 -0.75 2.03
C GLU A 105 -2.18 -0.86 2.87
N LEU A 106 -2.46 -2.06 3.36
CA LEU A 106 -3.62 -2.38 4.19
C LEU A 106 -3.16 -3.01 5.50
N LYS A 107 -4.03 -3.05 6.50
CA LYS A 107 -3.76 -3.85 7.70
C LYS A 107 -3.43 -5.28 7.30
N ALA A 108 -2.55 -5.91 8.07
CA ALA A 108 -2.21 -7.31 7.86
C ALA A 108 -3.47 -8.19 7.82
N HIS A 109 -3.49 -9.14 6.90
CA HIS A 109 -4.56 -10.12 6.67
C HIS A 109 -5.79 -9.57 5.90
N MET A 110 -5.82 -8.27 5.61
CA MET A 110 -6.93 -7.69 4.84
C MET A 110 -6.95 -8.18 3.39
N ALA A 111 -5.79 -8.36 2.78
CA ALA A 111 -5.72 -8.85 1.41
C ALA A 111 -6.42 -10.21 1.27
N LYS A 112 -6.17 -11.10 2.22
CA LYS A 112 -6.80 -12.42 2.25
C LYS A 112 -8.31 -12.34 2.44
N ARG A 113 -8.75 -11.51 3.37
CA ARG A 113 -10.18 -11.31 3.65
C ARG A 113 -10.93 -10.79 2.43
N LEU A 114 -10.27 -9.94 1.65
CA LEU A 114 -10.87 -9.33 0.46
C LEU A 114 -10.73 -10.22 -0.78
N GLY A 115 -10.06 -11.36 -0.66
CA GLY A 115 -9.83 -12.25 -1.79
C GLY A 115 -8.86 -11.68 -2.83
N MET A 116 -7.95 -10.82 -2.39
CA MET A 116 -6.96 -10.25 -3.31
C MET A 116 -5.94 -11.31 -3.72
N ARG A 117 -5.64 -11.34 -5.00
CA ARG A 117 -4.63 -12.21 -5.57
C ARG A 117 -4.10 -11.58 -6.86
N LYS A 118 -2.95 -12.06 -7.31
CA LYS A 118 -2.38 -11.60 -8.57
C LYS A 118 -3.39 -11.77 -9.70
N GLY A 119 -3.45 -10.78 -10.56
CA GLY A 119 -4.28 -10.80 -11.75
C GLY A 119 -5.67 -10.19 -11.58
N ILE A 120 -6.14 -9.97 -10.34
CA ILE A 120 -7.44 -9.32 -10.19
C ILE A 120 -7.30 -7.82 -10.45
N LYS A 121 -8.36 -7.25 -10.99
CA LYS A 121 -8.40 -5.82 -11.30
C LYS A 121 -9.26 -5.10 -10.27
N LEU A 122 -8.71 -4.03 -9.71
CA LEU A 122 -9.41 -3.17 -8.78
C LEU A 122 -9.99 -1.96 -9.51
N LYS A 123 -10.87 -1.22 -8.84
CA LYS A 123 -11.38 0.05 -9.34
C LYS A 123 -11.01 1.14 -8.35
N LEU A 124 -10.67 2.30 -8.89
CA LEU A 124 -10.28 3.46 -8.10
C LEU A 124 -11.24 4.60 -8.40
N LYS A 125 -11.76 5.22 -7.35
CA LYS A 125 -12.59 6.42 -7.46
C LYS A 125 -12.03 7.49 -6.52
N LEU A 126 -11.60 8.57 -7.11
CA LEU A 126 -11.06 9.71 -6.36
C LEU A 126 -12.16 10.60 -5.80
#